data_b5f67de7307ed89d18156ba7a4665ddc
#
_entry.id   b5f67de7307ed89d18156ba7a4665ddc
#
_cell.length_a   1.000
_cell.length_b   1.000
_cell.length_c   1.000
_cell.angle_alpha   90.00
_cell.angle_beta   90.00
_cell.angle_gamma   90.00
#
_symmetry.space_group_name_H-M   'P 1'
#
loop_
_entity.id
_entity.type
_entity.pdbx_description
1 polymer ?
#
loop_
_entity_poly.entity_id
_entity_poly.type
_entity_poly.pdbx_seq_one_letter_code
_entity_poly.pdbx_strand_id
1 'polypeptide(L)'
;MSKFAIQHAPEQFSELVFAQSDIQRRLEEYAACKRTKPIILHGTYGGGKSTIAKLLVTARDPINRGFWQTINCSNVEQGFLTPIEGTWRFAELLEVEPMCVLEEADLLSRRNQFDLRAFMDQHGGMFIMTTNHLHAIDPSIRSRCDCIEIEPPVAENYLPVVQKILASHGVAMGPQPLLKVLDACRNWRDVLGA
;
A
#
# COMPACT_ATOMS: atom_id res chain seq x y z
N MET A 1 -4.38 -4.34 16.53
CA MET A 1 -4.66 -2.88 16.42
C MET A 1 -5.67 -2.51 17.50
N SER A 2 -5.47 -1.35 18.16
CA SER A 2 -6.46 -0.81 19.11
C SER A 2 -7.74 -0.40 18.35
N LYS A 3 -8.91 -0.37 19.07
CA LYS A 3 -10.17 0.11 18.47
C LYS A 3 -10.01 1.55 17.91
N PHE A 4 -9.24 2.37 18.60
CA PHE A 4 -8.93 3.74 18.21
C PHE A 4 -8.16 3.79 16.87
N ALA A 5 -7.14 2.95 16.70
CA ALA A 5 -6.38 2.87 15.46
C ALA A 5 -7.21 2.43 14.26
N ILE A 6 -8.21 1.57 14.48
CA ILE A 6 -9.14 1.15 13.43
C ILE A 6 -10.08 2.29 13.06
N GLN A 7 -10.61 3.01 14.05
CA GLN A 7 -11.56 4.11 13.86
C GLN A 7 -10.95 5.30 13.11
N HIS A 8 -9.64 5.53 13.23
CA HIS A 8 -8.91 6.65 12.62
C HIS A 8 -7.95 6.21 11.52
N ALA A 9 -8.07 4.98 11.03
CA ALA A 9 -7.36 4.56 9.85
C ALA A 9 -7.85 5.37 8.63
N PRO A 10 -6.94 5.81 7.73
CA PRO A 10 -7.36 6.52 6.53
C PRO A 10 -8.26 5.63 5.66
N GLU A 11 -9.41 6.17 5.28
CA GLU A 11 -10.39 5.51 4.42
C GLU A 11 -10.27 5.97 2.96
N GLN A 12 -9.68 7.14 2.76
CA GLN A 12 -9.47 7.72 1.43
C GLN A 12 -7.99 8.02 1.18
N PHE A 13 -7.60 7.98 -0.08
CA PHE A 13 -6.23 8.27 -0.48
C PHE A 13 -5.77 9.69 -0.07
N SER A 14 -6.68 10.65 -0.09
CA SER A 14 -6.44 12.04 0.32
C SER A 14 -6.15 12.23 1.82
N GLU A 15 -6.41 11.22 2.64
CA GLU A 15 -6.16 11.25 4.10
C GLU A 15 -4.77 10.71 4.46
N LEU A 16 -4.05 10.16 3.48
CA LEU A 16 -2.70 9.67 3.69
C LEU A 16 -1.72 10.82 3.94
N VAL A 17 -0.84 10.61 4.88
CA VAL A 17 0.27 11.52 5.17
C VAL A 17 1.54 10.94 4.55
N PHE A 18 2.25 11.76 3.78
CA PHE A 18 3.49 11.38 3.13
C PHE A 18 4.66 12.23 3.64
N ALA A 19 5.85 11.60 3.73
CA ALA A 19 7.08 12.31 4.06
C ALA A 19 7.53 13.25 2.93
N GLN A 20 7.27 12.85 1.68
CA GLN A 20 7.77 13.54 0.49
C GLN A 20 6.61 13.80 -0.51
N SER A 21 6.52 15.02 -1.01
CA SER A 21 5.46 15.46 -1.92
C SER A 21 5.55 14.83 -3.32
N ASP A 22 6.74 14.45 -3.77
CA ASP A 22 6.94 13.77 -5.05
C ASP A 22 6.42 12.32 -5.01
N ILE A 23 6.59 11.63 -3.89
CA ILE A 23 6.02 10.30 -3.65
C ILE A 23 4.49 10.39 -3.64
N GLN A 24 3.93 11.36 -2.91
CA GLN A 24 2.49 11.61 -2.90
C GLN A 24 1.98 11.81 -4.33
N ARG A 25 2.56 12.71 -5.12
CA ARG A 25 2.15 12.98 -6.49
C ARG A 25 2.21 11.72 -7.37
N ARG A 26 3.30 10.93 -7.27
CA ARG A 26 3.43 9.67 -8.03
C ARG A 26 2.31 8.70 -7.70
N LEU A 27 1.97 8.54 -6.44
CA LEU A 27 0.90 7.64 -6.00
C LEU A 27 -0.49 8.18 -6.38
N GLU A 28 -0.70 9.50 -6.38
CA GLU A 28 -1.91 10.13 -6.92
C GLU A 28 -2.07 9.87 -8.43
N GLU A 29 -0.97 9.87 -9.19
CA GLU A 29 -1.01 9.49 -10.61
C GLU A 29 -1.41 8.02 -10.81
N TYR A 30 -0.99 7.12 -9.90
CA TYR A 30 -1.44 5.73 -9.88
C TYR A 30 -2.92 5.62 -9.52
N ALA A 31 -3.38 6.31 -8.48
CA ALA A 31 -4.78 6.34 -8.07
C ALA A 31 -5.70 6.85 -9.18
N ALA A 32 -5.23 7.83 -9.96
CA ALA A 32 -5.94 8.41 -11.10
C ALA A 32 -5.81 7.59 -12.40
N CYS A 33 -5.28 6.36 -12.36
CA CYS A 33 -5.04 5.49 -13.51
C CYS A 33 -4.14 6.10 -14.61
N LYS A 34 -3.35 7.13 -14.30
CA LYS A 34 -2.40 7.76 -15.24
C LYS A 34 -1.12 6.94 -15.40
N ARG A 35 -0.85 6.03 -14.47
CA ARG A 35 0.25 5.07 -14.52
C ARG A 35 -0.31 3.66 -14.46
N THR A 36 0.23 2.79 -15.29
CA THR A 36 -0.20 1.38 -15.43
C THR A 36 0.89 0.37 -15.12
N LYS A 37 2.13 0.83 -14.92
CA LYS A 37 3.24 -0.05 -14.56
C LYS A 37 3.03 -0.63 -13.17
N PRO A 38 3.24 -1.93 -12.94
CA PRO A 38 3.22 -2.51 -11.61
C PRO A 38 4.12 -1.76 -10.62
N ILE A 39 3.77 -1.77 -9.32
CA ILE A 39 4.54 -1.05 -8.29
C ILE A 39 5.00 -1.97 -7.17
N ILE A 40 6.15 -1.66 -6.62
CA ILE A 40 6.65 -2.22 -5.37
C ILE A 40 6.78 -1.08 -4.36
N LEU A 41 5.94 -1.11 -3.33
CA LEU A 41 6.05 -0.22 -2.17
C LEU A 41 7.01 -0.86 -1.18
N HIS A 42 8.17 -0.26 -0.96
CA HIS A 42 9.17 -0.78 -0.05
C HIS A 42 9.55 0.24 1.02
N GLY A 43 10.21 -0.19 2.08
CA GLY A 43 10.66 0.66 3.19
C GLY A 43 10.43 0.01 4.55
N THR A 44 10.65 0.75 5.62
CA THR A 44 10.59 0.25 6.99
C THR A 44 9.20 -0.21 7.42
N TYR A 45 9.15 -1.03 8.47
CA TYR A 45 7.89 -1.47 9.08
C TYR A 45 7.08 -0.27 9.58
N GLY A 46 5.75 -0.37 9.46
CA GLY A 46 4.86 0.68 9.96
C GLY A 46 4.72 1.91 9.06
N GLY A 47 5.42 1.99 7.92
CA GLY A 47 5.34 3.11 6.97
C GLY A 47 4.03 3.23 6.17
N GLY A 48 3.02 2.40 6.45
CA GLY A 48 1.70 2.51 5.79
C GLY A 48 1.59 1.81 4.44
N LYS A 49 2.60 1.05 3.99
CA LYS A 49 2.62 0.39 2.68
C LYS A 49 1.36 -0.41 2.34
N SER A 50 0.91 -1.28 3.26
CA SER A 50 -0.32 -2.08 3.05
C SER A 50 -1.58 -1.21 2.99
N THR A 51 -1.63 -0.13 3.77
CA THR A 51 -2.74 0.85 3.72
C THR A 51 -2.74 1.57 2.37
N ILE A 52 -1.59 2.06 1.93
CA ILE A 52 -1.43 2.70 0.61
C ILE A 52 -1.86 1.74 -0.49
N ALA A 53 -1.40 0.48 -0.46
CA ALA A 53 -1.75 -0.52 -1.47
C ALA A 53 -3.27 -0.74 -1.57
N LYS A 54 -3.95 -0.88 -0.43
CA LYS A 54 -5.42 -1.05 -0.38
C LYS A 54 -6.16 0.18 -0.89
N LEU A 55 -5.74 1.37 -0.49
CA LEU A 55 -6.38 2.61 -0.93
C LEU A 55 -6.13 2.88 -2.42
N LEU A 56 -4.99 2.48 -2.97
CA LEU A 56 -4.75 2.55 -4.41
C LEU A 56 -5.73 1.68 -5.19
N VAL A 57 -5.96 0.44 -4.75
CA VAL A 57 -6.95 -0.44 -5.39
C VAL A 57 -8.34 0.18 -5.33
N THR A 58 -8.76 0.66 -4.16
CA THR A 58 -10.07 1.30 -3.98
C THR A 58 -10.22 2.55 -4.87
N ALA A 59 -9.17 3.36 -4.98
CA ALA A 59 -9.19 4.56 -5.83
C ALA A 59 -9.28 4.22 -7.32
N ARG A 60 -8.65 3.11 -7.76
CA ARG A 60 -8.69 2.64 -9.16
C ARG A 60 -9.98 1.90 -9.52
N ASP A 61 -10.67 1.34 -8.54
CA ASP A 61 -11.98 0.68 -8.71
C ASP A 61 -13.07 1.32 -7.83
N PRO A 62 -13.44 2.60 -8.08
CA PRO A 62 -14.34 3.36 -7.23
C PRO A 62 -15.77 2.81 -7.17
N ILE A 63 -16.15 1.99 -8.14
CA ILE A 63 -17.46 1.32 -8.18
C ILE A 63 -17.41 -0.12 -7.65
N ASN A 64 -16.25 -0.53 -7.13
CA ASN A 64 -16.01 -1.83 -6.51
C ASN A 64 -16.50 -3.01 -7.38
N ARG A 65 -16.03 -3.08 -8.62
CA ARG A 65 -16.34 -4.18 -9.54
C ARG A 65 -15.80 -5.53 -9.08
N GLY A 66 -14.86 -5.51 -8.13
CA GLY A 66 -14.37 -6.72 -7.48
C GLY A 66 -13.31 -7.50 -8.29
N PHE A 67 -12.74 -6.91 -9.35
CA PHE A 67 -11.66 -7.54 -10.12
C PHE A 67 -10.28 -7.30 -9.48
N TRP A 68 -10.25 -7.39 -8.17
CA TRP A 68 -9.01 -7.33 -7.42
C TRP A 68 -9.01 -8.29 -6.24
N GLN A 69 -7.82 -8.65 -5.80
CA GLN A 69 -7.64 -9.50 -4.63
C GLN A 69 -6.34 -9.16 -3.90
N THR A 70 -6.31 -9.49 -2.61
CA THR A 70 -5.11 -9.36 -1.78
C THR A 70 -4.62 -10.74 -1.37
N ILE A 71 -3.34 -10.98 -1.56
CA ILE A 71 -2.66 -12.21 -1.15
C ILE A 71 -1.55 -11.85 -0.17
N ASN A 72 -1.57 -12.45 1.01
CA ASN A 72 -0.45 -12.38 1.94
C ASN A 72 0.55 -13.49 1.57
N CYS A 73 1.76 -13.09 1.17
CA CYS A 73 2.77 -14.00 0.67
C CYS A 73 3.48 -14.83 1.75
N SER A 74 3.20 -14.59 3.04
CA SER A 74 3.77 -15.38 4.14
C SER A 74 3.29 -16.82 4.20
N ASN A 75 2.11 -17.11 3.61
CA ASN A 75 1.45 -18.41 3.69
C ASN A 75 1.09 -19.00 2.31
N VAL A 76 1.80 -18.61 1.26
CA VAL A 76 1.50 -19.11 -0.09
C VAL A 76 2.30 -20.36 -0.43
N GLU A 77 1.60 -21.33 -1.00
CA GLU A 77 2.16 -22.57 -1.56
C GLU A 77 2.42 -22.44 -3.08
N GLN A 78 2.86 -23.52 -3.69
CA GLN A 78 2.94 -23.58 -5.14
C GLN A 78 1.53 -23.44 -5.77
N GLY A 79 1.46 -22.73 -6.89
CA GLY A 79 0.18 -22.50 -7.59
C GLY A 79 -0.66 -21.36 -6.98
N PHE A 80 -0.07 -20.48 -6.17
CA PHE A 80 -0.76 -19.33 -5.58
C PHE A 80 -1.35 -18.36 -6.62
N LEU A 81 -0.93 -18.44 -7.87
CA LEU A 81 -1.46 -17.65 -8.98
C LEU A 81 -2.81 -18.17 -9.51
N THR A 82 -3.19 -19.41 -9.20
CA THR A 82 -4.46 -19.99 -9.72
C THR A 82 -5.70 -19.15 -9.40
N PRO A 83 -5.87 -18.61 -8.17
CA PRO A 83 -6.97 -17.70 -7.88
C PRO A 83 -6.89 -16.39 -8.70
N ILE A 84 -5.68 -15.90 -8.95
CA ILE A 84 -5.44 -14.70 -9.75
C ILE A 84 -5.88 -14.91 -11.20
N GLU A 85 -5.52 -16.06 -11.80
CA GLU A 85 -5.88 -16.41 -13.17
C GLU A 85 -7.39 -16.34 -13.42
N GLY A 86 -8.19 -16.83 -12.46
CA GLY A 86 -9.65 -16.73 -12.53
C GLY A 86 -10.13 -15.30 -12.64
N THR A 87 -9.63 -14.41 -11.77
CA THR A 87 -9.97 -12.98 -11.77
C THR A 87 -9.55 -12.31 -13.07
N TRP A 88 -8.34 -12.64 -13.59
CA TRP A 88 -7.83 -12.08 -14.85
C TRP A 88 -8.70 -12.45 -16.05
N ARG A 89 -9.09 -13.73 -16.19
CA ARG A 89 -9.97 -14.19 -17.27
C ARG A 89 -11.32 -13.47 -17.28
N PHE A 90 -11.92 -13.27 -16.12
CA PHE A 90 -13.19 -12.53 -16.04
C PHE A 90 -13.02 -11.03 -16.35
N ALA A 91 -11.93 -10.44 -15.91
CA ALA A 91 -11.62 -9.04 -16.17
C ALA A 91 -11.40 -8.78 -17.67
N GLU A 92 -10.69 -9.68 -18.37
CA GLU A 92 -10.51 -9.61 -19.82
C GLU A 92 -11.85 -9.62 -20.58
N LEU A 93 -12.79 -10.49 -20.17
CA LEU A 93 -14.13 -10.58 -20.80
C LEU A 93 -14.92 -9.27 -20.63
N LEU A 94 -14.66 -8.51 -19.60
CA LEU A 94 -15.39 -7.28 -19.28
C LEU A 94 -14.60 -6.01 -19.61
N GLU A 95 -13.43 -6.17 -20.24
CA GLU A 95 -12.51 -5.07 -20.58
C GLU A 95 -12.16 -4.19 -19.36
N VAL A 96 -11.96 -4.83 -18.20
CA VAL A 96 -11.59 -4.18 -16.94
C VAL A 96 -10.15 -4.53 -16.58
N GLU A 97 -9.39 -3.56 -16.08
CA GLU A 97 -8.05 -3.83 -15.58
C GLU A 97 -8.10 -4.67 -14.29
N PRO A 98 -7.57 -5.89 -14.28
CA PRO A 98 -7.49 -6.69 -13.07
C PRO A 98 -6.36 -6.18 -12.17
N MET A 99 -6.53 -6.32 -10.84
CA MET A 99 -5.55 -5.86 -9.87
C MET A 99 -5.25 -6.94 -8.82
N CYS A 100 -4.00 -7.02 -8.39
CA CYS A 100 -3.59 -7.88 -7.29
C CYS A 100 -2.65 -7.15 -6.33
N VAL A 101 -2.99 -7.20 -5.04
CA VAL A 101 -2.10 -6.76 -3.96
C VAL A 101 -1.37 -7.97 -3.41
N LEU A 102 -0.04 -7.95 -3.45
CA LEU A 102 0.83 -8.96 -2.85
C LEU A 102 1.49 -8.37 -1.60
N GLU A 103 0.97 -8.72 -0.43
CA GLU A 103 1.56 -8.28 0.84
C GLU A 103 2.75 -9.16 1.22
N GLU A 104 3.84 -8.54 1.69
CA GLU A 104 5.08 -9.22 2.10
C GLU A 104 5.69 -10.07 0.96
N ALA A 105 5.78 -9.48 -0.23
CA ALA A 105 6.22 -10.16 -1.43
C ALA A 105 7.66 -10.71 -1.36
N ASP A 106 8.49 -10.21 -0.44
CA ASP A 106 9.81 -10.74 -0.11
C ASP A 106 9.79 -12.16 0.48
N LEU A 107 8.62 -12.62 0.97
CA LEU A 107 8.46 -13.98 1.49
C LEU A 107 8.12 -15.01 0.42
N LEU A 108 7.88 -14.59 -0.82
CA LEU A 108 7.71 -15.51 -1.94
C LEU A 108 8.98 -16.34 -2.18
N SER A 109 8.82 -17.66 -2.31
CA SER A 109 9.90 -18.54 -2.73
C SER A 109 10.45 -18.12 -4.10
N ARG A 110 11.68 -18.50 -4.41
CA ARG A 110 12.27 -18.24 -5.75
C ARG A 110 11.41 -18.81 -6.88
N ARG A 111 10.79 -19.96 -6.67
CA ARG A 111 9.88 -20.58 -7.64
C ARG A 111 8.65 -19.71 -7.85
N ASN A 112 8.00 -19.28 -6.78
CA ASN A 112 6.82 -18.42 -6.86
C ASN A 112 7.13 -17.05 -7.49
N GLN A 113 8.31 -16.48 -7.24
CA GLN A 113 8.75 -15.27 -7.92
C GLN A 113 8.97 -15.48 -9.42
N PHE A 114 9.51 -16.63 -9.82
CA PHE A 114 9.65 -16.98 -11.24
C PHE A 114 8.27 -17.11 -11.92
N ASP A 115 7.33 -17.80 -11.28
CA ASP A 115 5.99 -18.00 -11.80
C ASP A 115 5.22 -16.66 -11.88
N LEU A 116 5.35 -15.79 -10.85
CA LEU A 116 4.81 -14.43 -10.86
C LEU A 116 5.34 -13.58 -12.03
N ARG A 117 6.66 -13.63 -12.26
CA ARG A 117 7.26 -12.90 -13.39
C ARG A 117 6.68 -13.38 -14.72
N ALA A 118 6.59 -14.71 -14.93
CA ALA A 118 6.02 -15.27 -16.14
C ALA A 118 4.55 -14.84 -16.33
N PHE A 119 3.79 -14.84 -15.26
CA PHE A 119 2.40 -14.38 -15.28
C PHE A 119 2.28 -12.89 -15.65
N MET A 120 3.10 -12.01 -15.05
CA MET A 120 3.12 -10.58 -15.36
C MET A 120 3.47 -10.33 -16.86
N ASP A 121 4.37 -11.15 -17.42
CA ASP A 121 4.77 -11.02 -18.83
C ASP A 121 3.64 -11.46 -19.79
N GLN A 122 2.78 -12.38 -19.39
CA GLN A 122 1.73 -12.96 -20.23
C GLN A 122 0.40 -12.19 -20.17
N HIS A 123 0.04 -11.67 -19.00
CA HIS A 123 -1.33 -11.25 -18.75
C HIS A 123 -1.48 -9.74 -18.48
N GLY A 124 -0.41 -9.01 -18.27
CA GLY A 124 -0.53 -7.62 -17.87
C GLY A 124 -1.30 -7.45 -16.54
N GLY A 125 -2.04 -6.34 -16.41
CA GLY A 125 -2.79 -5.99 -15.19
C GLY A 125 -1.94 -5.27 -14.14
N MET A 126 -2.58 -4.82 -13.07
CA MET A 126 -1.92 -4.02 -12.03
C MET A 126 -1.53 -4.86 -10.83
N PHE A 127 -0.22 -5.00 -10.61
CA PHE A 127 0.33 -5.61 -9.40
C PHE A 127 0.83 -4.52 -8.45
N ILE A 128 0.37 -4.57 -7.20
CA ILE A 128 0.82 -3.69 -6.11
C ILE A 128 1.47 -4.58 -5.06
N MET A 129 2.79 -4.55 -4.98
CA MET A 129 3.55 -5.37 -4.05
C MET A 129 4.00 -4.54 -2.85
N THR A 130 3.96 -5.11 -1.65
CA THR A 130 4.57 -4.50 -0.47
C THR A 130 5.70 -5.37 0.04
N THR A 131 6.79 -4.74 0.49
CA THR A 131 7.94 -5.43 1.07
C THR A 131 8.69 -4.54 2.05
N ASN A 132 9.36 -5.16 3.02
CA ASN A 132 10.35 -4.48 3.86
C ASN A 132 11.78 -4.74 3.36
N HIS A 133 11.95 -5.70 2.45
CA HIS A 133 13.24 -6.17 1.96
C HIS A 133 13.28 -6.21 0.43
N LEU A 134 13.39 -5.03 -0.20
CA LEU A 134 13.39 -4.90 -1.67
C LEU A 134 14.42 -5.82 -2.35
N HIS A 135 15.58 -6.03 -1.70
CA HIS A 135 16.65 -6.88 -2.24
C HIS A 135 16.28 -8.38 -2.28
N ALA A 136 15.27 -8.83 -1.52
CA ALA A 136 14.76 -10.21 -1.58
C ALA A 136 13.82 -10.45 -2.76
N ILE A 137 13.34 -9.38 -3.42
CA ILE A 137 12.57 -9.49 -4.66
C ILE A 137 13.53 -9.68 -5.84
N ASP A 138 13.23 -10.63 -6.70
CA ASP A 138 14.05 -10.94 -7.88
C ASP A 138 14.27 -9.70 -8.77
N PRO A 139 15.50 -9.44 -9.23
CA PRO A 139 15.80 -8.29 -10.11
C PRO A 139 14.93 -8.23 -11.36
N SER A 140 14.51 -9.38 -11.88
CA SER A 140 13.65 -9.43 -13.06
C SER A 140 12.23 -8.94 -12.80
N ILE A 141 11.69 -9.10 -11.59
CA ILE A 141 10.42 -8.51 -11.16
C ILE A 141 10.61 -7.01 -10.93
N ARG A 142 11.68 -6.62 -10.20
CA ARG A 142 11.96 -5.20 -9.93
C ARG A 142 12.08 -4.35 -11.18
N SER A 143 12.71 -4.87 -12.24
CA SER A 143 12.85 -4.16 -13.52
C SER A 143 11.51 -3.88 -14.22
N ARG A 144 10.48 -4.68 -13.91
CA ARG A 144 9.12 -4.55 -14.44
C ARG A 144 8.23 -3.62 -13.61
N CYS A 145 8.69 -3.22 -12.45
CA CYS A 145 7.93 -2.44 -11.49
C CYS A 145 8.53 -1.05 -11.28
N ASP A 146 7.70 -0.10 -10.87
CA ASP A 146 8.17 1.11 -10.23
C ASP A 146 8.43 0.81 -8.75
N CYS A 147 9.69 0.87 -8.33
CA CYS A 147 10.04 0.73 -6.91
C CYS A 147 9.89 2.10 -6.24
N ILE A 148 8.97 2.19 -5.27
CA ILE A 148 8.67 3.42 -4.54
C ILE A 148 9.00 3.19 -3.08
N GLU A 149 9.95 3.97 -2.56
CA GLU A 149 10.29 3.92 -1.14
C GLU A 149 9.27 4.70 -0.33
N ILE A 150 8.71 4.06 0.70
CA ILE A 150 7.75 4.66 1.62
C ILE A 150 8.44 4.85 2.96
N GLU A 151 8.87 6.08 3.19
CA GLU A 151 9.42 6.52 4.46
C GLU A 151 8.30 6.95 5.42
N PRO A 152 8.42 6.66 6.72
CA PRO A 152 7.49 7.18 7.70
C PRO A 152 7.56 8.72 7.70
N PRO A 153 6.44 9.43 7.65
CA PRO A 153 6.42 10.87 7.81
C PRO A 153 7.01 11.31 9.16
N VAL A 154 7.58 12.50 9.19
CA VAL A 154 8.06 13.12 10.43
C VAL A 154 6.88 13.70 11.24
N ALA A 155 7.13 14.04 12.52
CA ALA A 155 6.10 14.52 13.45
C ALA A 155 5.28 15.69 12.90
N GLU A 156 5.93 16.63 12.22
CA GLU A 156 5.30 17.81 11.64
C GLU A 156 4.25 17.46 10.57
N ASN A 157 4.48 16.41 9.80
CA ASN A 157 3.53 15.95 8.79
C ASN A 157 2.26 15.38 9.42
N TYR A 158 2.36 14.74 10.59
CA TYR A 158 1.21 14.17 11.30
C TYR A 158 0.40 15.22 12.07
N LEU A 159 1.01 16.34 12.43
CA LEU A 159 0.42 17.35 13.31
C LEU A 159 -1.00 17.77 12.88
N PRO A 160 -1.29 18.13 11.62
CA PRO A 160 -2.63 18.56 11.21
C PRO A 160 -3.69 17.48 11.37
N VAL A 161 -3.32 16.23 11.05
CA VAL A 161 -4.23 15.10 11.12
C VAL A 161 -4.54 14.74 12.57
N VAL A 162 -3.53 14.70 13.42
CA VAL A 162 -3.72 14.41 14.86
C VAL A 162 -4.50 15.51 15.56
N GLN A 163 -4.28 16.77 15.23
CA GLN A 163 -5.09 17.89 15.76
C GLN A 163 -6.57 17.74 15.37
N LYS A 164 -6.86 17.34 14.13
CA LYS A 164 -8.23 17.08 13.67
C LYS A 164 -8.88 15.93 14.44
N ILE A 165 -8.13 14.84 14.67
CA ILE A 165 -8.60 13.69 15.46
C ILE A 165 -8.90 14.11 16.90
N LEU A 166 -7.99 14.80 17.58
CA LEU A 166 -8.18 15.26 18.94
C LEU A 166 -9.37 16.21 19.06
N ALA A 167 -9.53 17.14 18.12
CA ALA A 167 -10.67 18.05 18.07
C ALA A 167 -12.01 17.30 17.94
N SER A 168 -12.07 16.23 17.17
CA SER A 168 -13.28 15.40 17.04
C SER A 168 -13.67 14.69 18.35
N HIS A 169 -12.71 14.52 19.27
CA HIS A 169 -12.93 13.98 20.61
C HIS A 169 -13.06 15.08 21.70
N GLY A 170 -13.16 16.35 21.31
CA GLY A 170 -13.30 17.48 22.24
C GLY A 170 -12.01 17.84 22.97
N VAL A 171 -10.85 17.36 22.53
CA VAL A 171 -9.55 17.64 23.13
C VAL A 171 -8.86 18.74 22.32
N ALA A 172 -8.59 19.87 22.96
CA ALA A 172 -7.80 20.96 22.39
C ALA A 172 -6.36 20.89 22.94
N MET A 173 -5.39 20.60 22.07
CA MET A 173 -3.98 20.59 22.41
C MET A 173 -3.20 21.49 21.46
N GLY A 174 -2.34 22.34 22.03
CA GLY A 174 -1.46 23.19 21.24
C GLY A 174 -0.41 22.41 20.46
N PRO A 175 0.17 23.00 19.39
CA PRO A 175 1.12 22.30 18.51
C PRO A 175 2.39 21.84 19.24
N GLN A 176 2.95 22.65 20.15
CA GLN A 176 4.23 22.33 20.81
C GLN A 176 4.17 21.10 21.73
N PRO A 177 3.17 20.93 22.63
CA PRO A 177 3.02 19.69 23.40
C PRO A 177 2.81 18.48 22.51
N LEU A 178 2.03 18.64 21.43
CA LEU A 178 1.69 17.55 20.51
C LEU A 178 2.91 17.07 19.72
N LEU A 179 3.74 17.98 19.22
CA LEU A 179 4.99 17.63 18.54
C LEU A 179 5.91 16.81 19.44
N LYS A 180 6.04 17.13 20.73
CA LYS A 180 6.86 16.35 21.67
C LYS A 180 6.39 14.89 21.80
N VAL A 181 5.08 14.66 21.74
CA VAL A 181 4.52 13.30 21.76
C VAL A 181 4.78 12.61 20.43
N LEU A 182 4.56 13.31 19.33
CA LEU A 182 4.75 12.77 17.97
C LEU A 182 6.22 12.43 17.67
N ASP A 183 7.17 13.21 18.18
CA ASP A 183 8.61 12.94 18.04
C ASP A 183 9.04 11.61 18.70
N ALA A 184 8.30 11.14 19.70
CA ALA A 184 8.52 9.85 20.32
C ALA A 184 7.93 8.69 19.50
N CYS A 185 7.07 8.98 18.52
CA CYS A 185 6.43 7.99 17.67
C CYS A 185 7.29 7.72 16.42
N ARG A 186 7.51 6.46 16.09
CA ARG A 186 8.34 6.05 14.94
C ARG A 186 7.53 5.87 13.64
N ASN A 187 6.23 5.70 13.77
CA ASN A 187 5.34 5.41 12.65
C ASN A 187 3.89 5.67 13.04
N TRP A 188 2.98 5.60 12.07
CA TRP A 188 1.57 5.87 12.28
C TRP A 188 0.89 4.95 13.32
N ARG A 189 1.34 3.72 13.46
CA ARG A 189 0.78 2.82 14.50
C ARG A 189 1.11 3.30 15.91
N ASP A 190 2.32 3.83 16.10
CA ASP A 190 2.74 4.41 17.37
C ASP A 190 1.94 5.70 17.66
N VAL A 191 1.73 6.55 16.63
CA VAL A 191 0.91 7.77 16.74
C VAL A 191 -0.52 7.46 17.20
N LEU A 192 -1.15 6.43 16.66
CA LEU A 192 -2.51 6.03 17.05
C LEU A 192 -2.56 5.22 18.34
N GLY A 193 -1.44 4.83 18.90
CA GLY A 193 -1.32 4.12 20.16
C GLY A 193 -0.90 4.98 21.36
N ALA A 194 -0.41 6.19 21.08
CA ALA A 194 0.04 7.16 22.10
C ALA A 194 -1.13 7.97 22.64
#